data_18bced6e4573b27c157dabbbb1b3c14f
#
_entry.id   18bced6e4573b27c157dabbbb1b3c14f
#
_cell.length_a   1.000
_cell.length_b   1.000
_cell.length_c   1.000
_cell.angle_alpha   90.00
_cell.angle_beta   90.00
_cell.angle_gamma   90.00
#
_symmetry.space_group_name_H-M   'P 1'
#
loop_
_entity.id
_entity.type
_entity.pdbx_description
1 polymer ?
#
loop_
_entity_poly.entity_id
_entity_poly.type
_entity_poly.pdbx_seq_one_letter_code
_entity_poly.pdbx_strand_id
1 'polypeptide(L)'
;RSADTPSEGVYYCIFVRSFADSNGDGIGDFNGIAKKLDYLNDGNDLTTGDLGVTGIWLLPIYPSQTYHGYDVDDYYSTNPDYGTMDDFQNLVNECRKRGISVILDMTCNHSSVYNQWFIDSRNPDDPHRTWYRWISADDPRYSINQQIWGHKVWNLYKGYYYAGLFGSSMPDYNLDDPALRQEFKNVMKFWLDKGVAGFRYDAASH
;
A
#
# COMPACT_ATOMS: atom_id res chain seq x y z
N ARG A 1 -26.28 -13.18 1.27
CA ARG A 1 -25.19 -13.77 2.08
C ARG A 1 -24.42 -12.64 2.71
N SER A 2 -24.16 -12.72 4.02
CA SER A 2 -23.35 -11.80 4.80
C SER A 2 -21.98 -11.63 4.14
N ALA A 3 -21.37 -10.44 4.29
CA ALA A 3 -20.00 -10.21 3.89
C ALA A 3 -19.11 -11.22 4.64
N ASP A 4 -18.79 -12.32 3.97
CA ASP A 4 -18.03 -13.40 4.55
C ASP A 4 -16.58 -12.95 4.70
N THR A 5 -16.07 -13.16 5.88
CA THR A 5 -14.66 -13.01 6.25
C THR A 5 -13.77 -13.73 5.23
N PRO A 6 -12.63 -13.14 4.83
CA PRO A 6 -11.72 -13.68 3.80
C PRO A 6 -10.97 -14.95 4.21
N SER A 7 -11.54 -15.81 5.06
CA SER A 7 -10.80 -16.92 5.67
C SER A 7 -10.83 -18.24 4.90
N GLU A 8 -11.67 -18.36 3.87
CA GLU A 8 -11.74 -19.58 3.07
C GLU A 8 -11.78 -19.24 1.58
N GLY A 9 -10.72 -19.54 0.86
CA GLY A 9 -10.69 -19.35 -0.60
C GLY A 9 -9.29 -19.38 -1.19
N VAL A 10 -9.23 -19.39 -2.52
CA VAL A 10 -7.99 -19.33 -3.28
C VAL A 10 -7.74 -17.89 -3.69
N TYR A 11 -6.64 -17.32 -3.19
CA TYR A 11 -6.22 -15.96 -3.50
C TYR A 11 -5.09 -15.97 -4.51
N TYR A 12 -5.21 -15.10 -5.51
CA TYR A 12 -4.19 -14.89 -6.53
C TYR A 12 -3.51 -13.54 -6.31
N CYS A 13 -2.19 -13.56 -6.11
CA CYS A 13 -1.39 -12.34 -5.92
C CYS A 13 -1.10 -11.71 -7.28
N ILE A 14 -1.37 -10.42 -7.43
CA ILE A 14 -1.14 -9.67 -8.66
C ILE A 14 -0.21 -8.49 -8.41
N PHE A 15 0.91 -8.47 -9.15
CA PHE A 15 1.69 -7.27 -9.37
C PHE A 15 1.12 -6.56 -10.59
N VAL A 16 0.39 -5.47 -10.38
CA VAL A 16 -0.38 -4.78 -11.43
C VAL A 16 0.50 -4.42 -12.62
N ARG A 17 1.69 -3.87 -12.35
CA ARG A 17 2.65 -3.42 -13.37
C ARG A 17 3.02 -4.47 -14.40
N SER A 18 3.04 -5.75 -14.04
CA SER A 18 3.51 -6.85 -14.89
C SER A 18 2.41 -7.81 -15.32
N PHE A 19 1.16 -7.63 -14.88
CA PHE A 19 0.13 -8.65 -15.10
C PHE A 19 -0.52 -8.54 -16.48
N ALA A 20 -1.11 -7.39 -16.83
CA ALA A 20 -1.76 -7.19 -18.13
C ALA A 20 -1.83 -5.71 -18.49
N ASP A 21 -1.29 -5.37 -19.64
CA ASP A 21 -1.30 -4.03 -20.24
C ASP A 21 -2.52 -3.91 -21.16
N SER A 22 -3.38 -2.95 -20.92
CA SER A 22 -4.61 -2.74 -21.70
C SER A 22 -4.47 -1.69 -22.80
N ASN A 23 -3.48 -0.80 -22.69
CA ASN A 23 -3.31 0.38 -23.55
C ASN A 23 -2.06 0.34 -24.43
N GLY A 24 -1.16 -0.63 -24.20
CA GLY A 24 0.03 -0.86 -25.03
C GLY A 24 1.23 0.02 -24.65
N ASP A 25 1.27 0.56 -23.44
CA ASP A 25 2.38 1.39 -22.96
C ASP A 25 3.53 0.58 -22.33
N GLY A 26 3.36 -0.74 -22.21
CA GLY A 26 4.33 -1.65 -21.61
C GLY A 26 4.19 -1.81 -20.11
N ILE A 27 3.17 -1.19 -19.51
CA ILE A 27 2.88 -1.24 -18.08
C ILE A 27 1.49 -1.88 -17.87
N GLY A 28 1.41 -2.89 -17.01
CA GLY A 28 0.15 -3.48 -16.61
C GLY A 28 -0.74 -2.47 -15.87
N ASP A 29 -2.05 -2.60 -16.02
CA ASP A 29 -3.02 -1.65 -15.49
C ASP A 29 -4.30 -2.33 -14.99
N PHE A 30 -5.18 -1.58 -14.29
CA PHE A 30 -6.44 -2.09 -13.75
C PHE A 30 -7.38 -2.62 -14.83
N ASN A 31 -7.45 -1.94 -15.97
CA ASN A 31 -8.28 -2.37 -17.08
C ASN A 31 -7.76 -3.67 -17.72
N GLY A 32 -6.43 -3.86 -17.73
CA GLY A 32 -5.80 -5.11 -18.13
C GLY A 32 -6.20 -6.28 -17.23
N ILE A 33 -6.18 -6.08 -15.92
CA ILE A 33 -6.66 -7.09 -14.96
C ILE A 33 -8.13 -7.39 -15.21
N ALA A 34 -8.98 -6.37 -15.34
CA ALA A 34 -10.42 -6.54 -15.57
C ALA A 34 -10.73 -7.40 -16.81
N LYS A 35 -9.95 -7.22 -17.89
CA LYS A 35 -10.08 -8.04 -19.13
C LYS A 35 -9.66 -9.49 -18.96
N LYS A 36 -8.89 -9.82 -17.91
CA LYS A 36 -8.38 -11.18 -17.65
C LYS A 36 -9.12 -11.90 -16.53
N LEU A 37 -10.14 -11.30 -15.93
CA LEU A 37 -10.85 -11.88 -14.79
C LEU A 37 -11.51 -13.23 -15.11
N ASP A 38 -12.02 -13.42 -16.31
CA ASP A 38 -12.65 -14.71 -16.70
C ASP A 38 -11.64 -15.86 -16.69
N TYR A 39 -10.35 -15.60 -16.86
CA TYR A 39 -9.30 -16.60 -16.68
C TYR A 39 -9.11 -16.97 -15.20
N LEU A 40 -9.29 -16.02 -14.29
CA LEU A 40 -9.17 -16.26 -12.86
C LEU A 40 -10.43 -16.91 -12.28
N ASN A 41 -11.60 -16.39 -12.65
CA ASN A 41 -12.93 -16.92 -12.31
C ASN A 41 -13.96 -16.22 -13.19
N ASP A 42 -14.74 -16.97 -13.96
CA ASP A 42 -15.79 -16.44 -14.84
C ASP A 42 -17.13 -16.21 -14.11
N GLY A 43 -17.20 -16.57 -12.84
CA GLY A 43 -18.39 -16.45 -12.00
C GLY A 43 -19.42 -17.56 -12.22
N ASN A 44 -19.07 -18.62 -12.93
CA ASN A 44 -19.94 -19.75 -13.21
C ASN A 44 -19.35 -21.06 -12.65
N ASP A 45 -19.88 -21.51 -11.54
CA ASP A 45 -19.42 -22.73 -10.84
C ASP A 45 -19.58 -24.02 -11.69
N LEU A 46 -20.21 -23.94 -12.85
CA LEU A 46 -20.40 -25.09 -13.75
C LEU A 46 -19.32 -25.18 -14.83
N THR A 47 -18.49 -24.16 -14.98
CA THR A 47 -17.34 -24.15 -15.90
C THR A 47 -16.10 -24.68 -15.23
N THR A 48 -15.18 -25.21 -16.02
CA THR A 48 -13.87 -25.71 -15.54
C THR A 48 -12.71 -25.09 -16.32
N GLY A 49 -12.99 -24.00 -17.02
CA GLY A 49 -12.02 -23.31 -17.89
C GLY A 49 -11.19 -22.23 -17.20
N ASP A 50 -11.54 -21.89 -15.96
CA ASP A 50 -10.87 -20.90 -15.15
C ASP A 50 -10.10 -21.51 -13.96
N LEU A 51 -9.46 -20.67 -13.14
CA LEU A 51 -8.69 -21.10 -11.97
C LEU A 51 -9.53 -21.23 -10.70
N GLY A 52 -10.82 -20.85 -10.72
CA GLY A 52 -11.70 -20.86 -9.54
C GLY A 52 -11.24 -19.96 -8.40
N VAL A 53 -10.56 -18.85 -8.72
CA VAL A 53 -10.01 -17.91 -7.73
C VAL A 53 -11.17 -17.18 -7.04
N THR A 54 -11.15 -17.10 -5.71
CA THR A 54 -12.17 -16.42 -4.89
C THR A 54 -11.72 -15.05 -4.41
N GLY A 55 -10.46 -14.71 -4.57
CA GLY A 55 -9.91 -13.41 -4.21
C GLY A 55 -8.66 -13.08 -5.00
N ILE A 56 -8.42 -11.79 -5.17
CA ILE A 56 -7.15 -11.26 -5.67
C ILE A 56 -6.53 -10.38 -4.60
N TRP A 57 -5.23 -10.51 -4.43
CA TRP A 57 -4.43 -9.65 -3.61
C TRP A 57 -3.54 -8.81 -4.51
N LEU A 58 -3.79 -7.49 -4.52
CA LEU A 58 -3.01 -6.54 -5.27
C LEU A 58 -1.81 -6.05 -4.44
N LEU A 59 -0.60 -6.17 -4.97
CA LEU A 59 0.55 -5.45 -4.44
C LEU A 59 0.28 -3.94 -4.49
N PRO A 60 1.06 -3.09 -3.78
CA PRO A 60 0.70 -1.68 -3.59
C PRO A 60 0.30 -0.98 -4.88
N ILE A 61 -0.87 -0.31 -4.83
CA ILE A 61 -1.49 0.36 -5.98
C ILE A 61 -1.42 1.88 -5.91
N TYR A 62 -0.80 2.42 -4.85
CA TYR A 62 -0.74 3.85 -4.56
C TYR A 62 0.35 4.53 -5.40
N PRO A 63 0.29 5.87 -5.58
CA PRO A 63 1.39 6.64 -6.13
C PRO A 63 2.69 6.36 -5.39
N SER A 64 3.76 6.12 -6.13
CA SER A 64 5.07 5.74 -5.62
C SER A 64 6.15 6.12 -6.62
N GLN A 65 7.37 6.41 -6.11
CA GLN A 65 8.52 6.71 -6.95
C GLN A 65 9.25 5.45 -7.45
N THR A 66 8.94 4.29 -6.87
CA THR A 66 9.58 3.02 -7.23
C THR A 66 8.61 2.08 -7.93
N TYR A 67 9.16 1.14 -8.70
CA TYR A 67 8.35 0.16 -9.42
C TYR A 67 7.62 -0.82 -8.47
N HIS A 68 8.19 -1.10 -7.29
CA HIS A 68 7.59 -2.04 -6.33
C HIS A 68 6.41 -1.43 -5.56
N GLY A 69 6.35 -0.09 -5.41
CA GLY A 69 5.22 0.63 -4.83
C GLY A 69 5.13 0.63 -3.30
N TYR A 70 6.15 0.10 -2.59
CA TYR A 70 6.12 0.04 -1.13
C TYR A 70 6.49 1.37 -0.44
N ASP A 71 7.01 2.34 -1.17
CA ASP A 71 7.24 3.72 -0.76
C ASP A 71 6.04 4.58 -1.18
N VAL A 72 5.02 4.63 -0.33
CA VAL A 72 3.73 5.24 -0.66
C VAL A 72 3.79 6.76 -0.56
N ASP A 73 3.48 7.46 -1.67
CA ASP A 73 3.39 8.92 -1.72
C ASP A 73 2.03 9.42 -1.20
N ASP A 74 0.94 8.70 -1.50
CA ASP A 74 -0.42 9.06 -1.12
C ASP A 74 -1.30 7.80 -1.01
N TYR A 75 -1.88 7.57 0.17
CA TYR A 75 -2.74 6.40 0.41
C TYR A 75 -4.18 6.56 -0.10
N TYR A 76 -4.56 7.76 -0.54
CA TYR A 76 -5.93 8.05 -1.00
C TYR A 76 -6.07 8.12 -2.52
N SER A 77 -5.01 7.78 -3.25
CA SER A 77 -4.96 7.84 -4.71
C SER A 77 -4.48 6.52 -5.29
N THR A 78 -4.78 6.30 -6.56
CA THR A 78 -4.21 5.22 -7.36
C THR A 78 -2.93 5.69 -8.08
N ASN A 79 -1.99 4.77 -8.28
CA ASN A 79 -0.82 5.03 -9.12
C ASN A 79 -1.30 5.36 -10.56
N PRO A 80 -0.94 6.52 -11.11
CA PRO A 80 -1.40 6.94 -12.44
C PRO A 80 -0.97 5.98 -13.56
N ASP A 81 0.12 5.24 -13.37
CA ASP A 81 0.55 4.21 -14.32
C ASP A 81 -0.45 3.04 -14.39
N TYR A 82 -1.22 2.80 -13.34
CA TYR A 82 -2.17 1.68 -13.25
C TYR A 82 -3.58 2.07 -13.65
N GLY A 83 -3.90 3.34 -13.67
CA GLY A 83 -5.20 3.86 -14.04
C GLY A 83 -5.77 4.85 -13.03
N THR A 84 -6.97 5.34 -13.35
CA THR A 84 -7.72 6.27 -12.51
C THR A 84 -8.44 5.56 -11.37
N MET A 85 -9.00 6.33 -10.43
CA MET A 85 -9.86 5.78 -9.39
C MET A 85 -11.12 5.12 -9.98
N ASP A 86 -11.64 5.65 -11.10
CA ASP A 86 -12.78 5.03 -11.81
C ASP A 86 -12.39 3.70 -12.44
N ASP A 87 -11.19 3.58 -13.00
CA ASP A 87 -10.66 2.30 -13.51
C ASP A 87 -10.53 1.27 -12.39
N PHE A 88 -10.04 1.68 -11.22
CA PHE A 88 -9.97 0.82 -10.04
C PHE A 88 -11.36 0.40 -9.57
N GLN A 89 -12.32 1.34 -9.50
CA GLN A 89 -13.70 1.04 -9.10
C GLN A 89 -14.37 0.06 -10.08
N ASN A 90 -14.10 0.22 -11.38
CA ASN A 90 -14.56 -0.72 -12.38
C ASN A 90 -13.98 -2.13 -12.14
N LEU A 91 -12.68 -2.25 -11.86
CA LEU A 91 -12.05 -3.53 -11.53
C LEU A 91 -12.73 -4.19 -10.31
N VAL A 92 -12.94 -3.43 -9.23
CA VAL A 92 -13.61 -3.93 -8.01
C VAL A 92 -15.03 -4.43 -8.34
N ASN A 93 -15.79 -3.68 -9.15
CA ASN A 93 -17.14 -4.04 -9.54
C ASN A 93 -17.15 -5.30 -10.41
N GLU A 94 -16.22 -5.44 -11.35
CA GLU A 94 -16.11 -6.64 -12.19
C GLU A 94 -15.67 -7.88 -11.37
N CYS A 95 -14.80 -7.71 -10.39
CA CYS A 95 -14.47 -8.76 -9.42
C CYS A 95 -15.70 -9.21 -8.64
N ARG A 96 -16.47 -8.24 -8.13
CA ARG A 96 -17.70 -8.54 -7.35
C ARG A 96 -18.73 -9.34 -8.14
N LYS A 97 -18.92 -9.02 -9.43
CA LYS A 97 -19.84 -9.78 -10.31
C LYS A 97 -19.45 -11.25 -10.42
N ARG A 98 -18.17 -11.57 -10.29
CA ARG A 98 -17.61 -12.93 -10.39
C ARG A 98 -17.39 -13.62 -9.05
N GLY A 99 -17.80 -12.98 -7.94
CA GLY A 99 -17.54 -13.50 -6.60
C GLY A 99 -16.09 -13.43 -6.17
N ILE A 100 -15.28 -12.57 -6.79
CA ILE A 100 -13.87 -12.33 -6.45
C ILE A 100 -13.76 -11.18 -5.46
N SER A 101 -13.18 -11.44 -4.30
CA SER A 101 -12.82 -10.42 -3.30
C SER A 101 -11.51 -9.72 -3.68
N VAL A 102 -11.43 -8.41 -3.42
CA VAL A 102 -10.20 -7.62 -3.65
C VAL A 102 -9.57 -7.29 -2.31
N ILE A 103 -8.30 -7.66 -2.15
CA ILE A 103 -7.46 -7.32 -1.00
C ILE A 103 -6.34 -6.40 -1.46
N LEU A 104 -6.10 -5.33 -0.71
CA LEU A 104 -5.00 -4.40 -0.96
C LEU A 104 -3.83 -4.64 -0.01
N ASP A 105 -2.62 -4.44 -0.51
CA ASP A 105 -1.43 -4.36 0.31
C ASP A 105 -1.38 -3.02 1.03
N MET A 106 -1.14 -3.02 2.34
CA MET A 106 -1.09 -1.83 3.18
C MET A 106 0.27 -1.73 3.85
N THR A 107 1.06 -0.76 3.44
CA THR A 107 2.37 -0.48 4.02
C THR A 107 2.21 0.43 5.22
N CYS A 108 2.30 -0.12 6.43
CA CYS A 108 2.16 0.63 7.68
C CYS A 108 3.50 0.88 8.40
N ASN A 109 4.63 0.47 7.85
CA ASN A 109 5.94 0.62 8.50
C ASN A 109 6.63 1.94 8.16
N HIS A 110 6.48 2.39 6.92
CA HIS A 110 7.12 3.58 6.39
C HIS A 110 6.29 4.21 5.27
N SER A 111 6.55 5.47 4.97
CA SER A 111 6.06 6.13 3.77
C SER A 111 7.21 6.38 2.78
N SER A 112 6.89 6.99 1.64
CA SER A 112 7.84 7.74 0.83
C SER A 112 8.24 9.06 1.50
N VAL A 113 9.43 9.57 1.21
CA VAL A 113 9.82 10.96 1.55
C VAL A 113 8.99 12.01 0.81
N TYR A 114 8.30 11.62 -0.25
CA TYR A 114 7.41 12.47 -1.04
C TYR A 114 5.97 12.46 -0.51
N ASN A 115 5.66 11.62 0.49
CA ASN A 115 4.36 11.65 1.16
C ASN A 115 4.20 12.99 1.89
N GLN A 116 3.05 13.64 1.72
CA GLN A 116 2.79 14.95 2.31
C GLN A 116 2.90 14.93 3.84
N TRP A 117 2.50 13.84 4.48
CA TRP A 117 2.66 13.68 5.94
C TRP A 117 4.12 13.76 6.37
N PHE A 118 5.05 13.16 5.60
CA PHE A 118 6.48 13.26 5.90
C PHE A 118 7.00 14.68 5.61
N ILE A 119 6.60 15.28 4.51
CA ILE A 119 6.99 16.66 4.15
C ILE A 119 6.58 17.64 5.25
N ASP A 120 5.36 17.53 5.75
CA ASP A 120 4.85 18.36 6.85
C ASP A 120 5.61 18.09 8.15
N SER A 121 5.94 16.83 8.44
CA SER A 121 6.71 16.42 9.63
C SER A 121 8.12 17.02 9.72
N ARG A 122 8.65 17.54 8.62
CA ARG A 122 9.95 18.26 8.59
C ARG A 122 9.92 19.54 9.44
N ASN A 123 8.74 20.13 9.59
CA ASN A 123 8.52 21.25 10.51
C ASN A 123 8.34 20.68 11.94
N PRO A 124 9.21 21.04 12.92
CA PRO A 124 9.09 20.56 14.30
C PRO A 124 7.75 20.90 14.98
N ASP A 125 7.08 21.96 14.54
CA ASP A 125 5.83 22.45 15.11
C ASP A 125 4.58 21.86 14.42
N ASP A 126 4.77 21.06 13.37
CA ASP A 126 3.64 20.44 12.64
C ASP A 126 3.09 19.24 13.40
N PRO A 127 1.75 19.04 13.42
CA PRO A 127 1.11 17.87 14.03
C PRO A 127 1.63 16.52 13.51
N HIS A 128 2.07 16.45 12.25
CA HIS A 128 2.65 15.23 11.68
C HIS A 128 4.05 14.91 12.20
N ARG A 129 4.69 15.82 12.96
CA ARG A 129 6.03 15.60 13.50
C ARG A 129 6.15 14.27 14.25
N THR A 130 5.18 13.94 15.06
CA THR A 130 5.16 12.74 15.89
C THR A 130 4.74 11.47 15.15
N TRP A 131 4.29 11.60 13.91
CA TRP A 131 3.96 10.46 13.06
C TRP A 131 5.19 9.70 12.57
N TYR A 132 6.36 10.36 12.64
CA TYR A 132 7.67 9.80 12.31
C TYR A 132 8.59 9.91 13.51
N ARG A 133 9.68 9.16 13.49
CA ARG A 133 10.68 9.19 14.57
C ARG A 133 11.76 10.20 14.23
N TRP A 134 11.65 11.38 14.81
CA TRP A 134 12.62 12.45 14.69
C TRP A 134 13.40 12.64 15.98
N ILE A 135 14.72 12.85 15.88
CA ILE A 135 15.59 13.21 17.00
C ILE A 135 16.43 14.43 16.64
N SER A 136 16.81 15.23 17.66
CA SER A 136 17.82 16.28 17.47
C SER A 136 19.17 15.63 17.17
N ALA A 137 19.99 16.27 16.32
CA ALA A 137 21.34 15.80 16.04
C ALA A 137 22.24 15.79 17.29
N ASP A 138 21.89 16.61 18.30
CA ASP A 138 22.63 16.76 19.56
C ASP A 138 22.08 15.88 20.69
N ASP A 139 21.08 15.02 20.43
CA ASP A 139 20.48 14.17 21.47
C ASP A 139 21.44 13.02 21.86
N PRO A 140 21.99 13.02 23.09
CA PRO A 140 22.99 12.02 23.50
C PRO A 140 22.42 10.61 23.69
N ARG A 141 21.10 10.45 23.69
CA ARG A 141 20.45 9.15 23.87
C ARG A 141 20.55 8.26 22.64
N TYR A 142 20.85 8.84 21.47
CA TYR A 142 20.87 8.13 20.21
C TYR A 142 22.26 8.19 19.56
N SER A 143 22.64 7.09 18.95
CA SER A 143 23.84 7.03 18.11
C SER A 143 23.44 7.10 16.64
N ILE A 144 23.97 8.10 15.94
CA ILE A 144 23.80 8.21 14.47
C ILE A 144 24.42 7.02 13.72
N ASN A 145 25.30 6.27 14.38
CA ASN A 145 25.93 5.07 13.83
C ASN A 145 25.12 3.79 14.15
N GLN A 146 23.96 3.91 14.79
CA GLN A 146 23.11 2.77 15.06
C GLN A 146 22.74 2.07 13.76
N GLN A 147 22.91 0.76 13.76
CA GLN A 147 22.56 -0.11 12.63
C GLN A 147 21.61 -1.21 13.10
N ILE A 148 20.65 -1.54 12.24
CA ILE A 148 19.78 -2.71 12.37
C ILE A 148 19.97 -3.51 11.08
N TRP A 149 20.30 -4.79 11.19
CA TRP A 149 20.63 -5.66 10.06
C TRP A 149 21.70 -5.09 9.10
N GLY A 150 22.67 -4.34 9.64
CA GLY A 150 23.71 -3.69 8.84
C GLY A 150 23.30 -2.41 8.12
N HIS A 151 22.07 -1.94 8.30
CA HIS A 151 21.58 -0.69 7.72
C HIS A 151 21.60 0.44 8.74
N LYS A 152 21.99 1.64 8.31
CA LYS A 152 21.87 2.85 9.13
C LYS A 152 20.39 3.16 9.35
N VAL A 153 20.02 3.41 10.61
CA VAL A 153 18.65 3.76 10.99
C VAL A 153 18.37 5.25 10.80
N TRP A 154 19.36 6.11 11.09
CA TRP A 154 19.19 7.56 11.19
C TRP A 154 19.66 8.28 9.94
N ASN A 155 18.81 9.15 9.41
CA ASN A 155 19.03 9.94 8.19
C ASN A 155 18.94 11.43 8.51
N LEU A 156 19.95 12.20 8.10
CA LEU A 156 20.07 13.63 8.42
C LEU A 156 19.13 14.48 7.56
N TYR A 157 18.42 15.40 8.21
CA TYR A 157 17.68 16.49 7.57
C TYR A 157 17.74 17.75 8.44
N LYS A 158 18.45 18.79 7.99
CA LYS A 158 18.50 20.14 8.60
C LYS A 158 18.68 20.17 10.13
N GLY A 159 19.70 19.47 10.65
CA GLY A 159 20.00 19.43 12.09
C GLY A 159 19.16 18.44 12.90
N TYR A 160 18.32 17.65 12.26
CA TYR A 160 17.59 16.54 12.84
C TYR A 160 17.92 15.24 12.12
N TYR A 161 17.65 14.13 12.78
CA TYR A 161 17.67 12.81 12.16
C TYR A 161 16.26 12.20 12.19
N TYR A 162 15.89 11.54 11.13
CA TYR A 162 14.68 10.69 11.08
C TYR A 162 15.06 9.23 10.90
N ALA A 163 14.23 8.33 11.48
CA ALA A 163 14.41 6.90 11.31
C ALA A 163 13.96 6.45 9.92
N GLY A 164 14.75 5.57 9.31
CA GLY A 164 14.44 4.96 8.01
C GLY A 164 15.23 3.68 7.85
N LEU A 165 14.68 2.56 8.35
CA LEU A 165 15.34 1.25 8.34
C LEU A 165 15.62 0.74 6.93
N PHE A 166 14.70 1.01 6.00
CA PHE A 166 14.82 0.59 4.59
C PHE A 166 15.52 1.64 3.71
N GLY A 167 16.06 2.70 4.32
CA GLY A 167 16.81 3.75 3.66
C GLY A 167 16.21 5.15 3.80
N SER A 168 16.96 6.14 3.33
CA SER A 168 16.58 7.56 3.47
C SER A 168 15.31 7.94 2.70
N SER A 169 14.94 7.18 1.68
CA SER A 169 13.73 7.41 0.88
C SER A 169 12.45 6.84 1.51
N MET A 170 12.58 6.05 2.57
CA MET A 170 11.48 5.35 3.24
C MET A 170 11.48 5.60 4.74
N PRO A 171 11.05 6.81 5.19
CA PRO A 171 11.00 7.16 6.61
C PRO A 171 10.02 6.29 7.38
N ASP A 172 10.47 5.78 8.52
CA ASP A 172 9.69 4.90 9.39
C ASP A 172 8.61 5.66 10.13
N TYR A 173 7.41 5.07 10.16
CA TYR A 173 6.31 5.56 10.99
C TYR A 173 6.52 5.30 12.47
N ASN A 174 5.98 6.20 13.28
CA ASN A 174 5.80 6.02 14.71
C ASN A 174 4.38 5.51 15.00
N LEU A 175 4.19 4.20 14.98
CA LEU A 175 2.87 3.59 15.21
C LEU A 175 2.38 3.70 16.66
N ASP A 176 3.20 4.23 17.57
CA ASP A 176 2.75 4.57 18.92
C ASP A 176 1.87 5.84 18.94
N ASP A 177 1.95 6.66 17.90
CA ASP A 177 1.13 7.87 17.77
C ASP A 177 -0.34 7.51 17.48
N PRO A 178 -1.28 7.92 18.35
CA PRO A 178 -2.70 7.56 18.19
C PRO A 178 -3.36 8.27 16.99
N ALA A 179 -2.90 9.48 16.63
CA ALA A 179 -3.44 10.21 15.49
C ALA A 179 -3.04 9.52 14.17
N LEU A 180 -1.82 9.03 14.06
CA LEU A 180 -1.39 8.23 12.92
C LEU A 180 -2.19 6.93 12.80
N ARG A 181 -2.40 6.22 13.90
CA ARG A 181 -3.23 5.01 13.89
C ARG A 181 -4.66 5.30 13.45
N GLN A 182 -5.22 6.43 13.89
CA GLN A 182 -6.54 6.86 13.44
C GLN A 182 -6.57 7.17 11.95
N GLU A 183 -5.51 7.80 11.42
CA GLU A 183 -5.41 8.09 9.99
C GLU A 183 -5.34 6.80 9.17
N PHE A 184 -4.61 5.78 9.59
CA PHE A 184 -4.65 4.49 8.92
C PHE A 184 -6.03 3.83 8.94
N LYS A 185 -6.81 4.00 10.01
CA LYS A 185 -8.22 3.55 10.04
C LYS A 185 -9.06 4.31 9.01
N ASN A 186 -8.82 5.61 8.84
CA ASN A 186 -9.50 6.43 7.83
C ASN A 186 -9.14 5.97 6.40
N VAL A 187 -7.86 5.69 6.15
CA VAL A 187 -7.39 5.12 4.87
C VAL A 187 -8.09 3.79 4.58
N MET A 188 -8.09 2.88 5.54
CA MET A 188 -8.76 1.57 5.38
C MET A 188 -10.25 1.73 5.11
N LYS A 189 -10.93 2.61 5.85
CA LYS A 189 -12.35 2.90 5.61
C LYS A 189 -12.60 3.44 4.21
N PHE A 190 -11.75 4.35 3.73
CA PHE A 190 -11.85 4.90 2.37
C PHE A 190 -11.87 3.80 1.30
N TRP A 191 -10.97 2.82 1.40
CA TRP A 191 -10.89 1.72 0.44
C TRP A 191 -12.01 0.68 0.64
N LEU A 192 -12.40 0.39 1.88
CA LEU A 192 -13.54 -0.48 2.17
C LEU A 192 -14.85 0.09 1.59
N ASP A 193 -15.05 1.41 1.68
CA ASP A 193 -16.22 2.09 1.10
C ASP A 193 -16.26 1.97 -0.44
N LYS A 194 -15.12 1.69 -1.08
CA LYS A 194 -15.02 1.40 -2.52
C LYS A 194 -15.25 -0.08 -2.87
N GLY A 195 -15.43 -0.93 -1.87
CA GLY A 195 -15.73 -2.36 -2.06
C GLY A 195 -14.53 -3.28 -1.94
N VAL A 196 -13.39 -2.78 -1.50
CA VAL A 196 -12.25 -3.63 -1.08
C VAL A 196 -12.67 -4.48 0.12
N ALA A 197 -12.31 -5.77 0.11
CA ALA A 197 -12.73 -6.72 1.13
C ALA A 197 -11.82 -6.75 2.36
N GLY A 198 -10.56 -6.32 2.21
CA GLY A 198 -9.58 -6.35 3.29
C GLY A 198 -8.20 -5.90 2.86
N PHE A 199 -7.24 -6.07 3.78
CA PHE A 199 -5.86 -5.62 3.62
C PHE A 199 -4.87 -6.69 4.05
N ARG A 200 -3.77 -6.78 3.32
CA ARG A 200 -2.56 -7.47 3.75
C ARG A 200 -1.59 -6.44 4.30
N TYR A 201 -1.10 -6.65 5.51
CA TYR A 201 -0.10 -5.79 6.12
C TYR A 201 1.30 -6.32 5.81
N ASP A 202 2.13 -5.46 5.22
CA ASP A 202 3.53 -5.78 4.98
C ASP A 202 4.35 -5.53 6.25
N ALA A 203 5.24 -6.49 6.60
CA ALA A 203 6.22 -6.41 7.69
C ALA A 203 5.65 -5.87 9.03
N ALA A 204 4.50 -6.39 9.48
CA ALA A 204 3.75 -5.89 10.65
C ALA A 204 4.43 -6.11 12.01
N SER A 205 5.65 -6.64 12.07
CA SER A 205 6.36 -6.95 13.32
C SER A 205 7.84 -6.55 13.25
N HIS A 206 8.13 -5.37 13.79
CA HIS A 206 9.50 -4.97 14.18
C HIS A 206 9.47 -4.25 15.52
#